data_3a34095a7ad2cd57d44d4dbcdab13b2b
#
_entry.id   3a34095a7ad2cd57d44d4dbcdab13b2b
#
_cell.length_a   1.000
_cell.length_b   1.000
_cell.length_c   1.000
_cell.angle_alpha   90.00
_cell.angle_beta   90.00
_cell.angle_gamma   90.00
#
_symmetry.space_group_name_H-M   'P 1'
#
loop_
_entity.id
_entity.type
_entity.pdbx_description
1 polymer ?
#
loop_
_entity_poly.entity_id
_entity_poly.type
_entity_poly.pdbx_seq_one_letter_code
_entity_poly.pdbx_strand_id
1 'polypeptide(L)'
;MAAEFEKMISLLLSSQTQAHVYHLQTESYAEHKALQNYYEGIDSITDGLAESYQGKFGIIKDYTNYSINSYKSNADTIKYFKALHKNVETLRKDSDVEENTYLQNQIDTVNELIASTLYKLTYLK
;
A
#
# COMPACT_ATOMS: atom_id res chain seq x y z
N MET A 1 -5.27 0.09 -17.17
CA MET A 1 -5.21 -1.27 -17.78
C MET A 1 -5.20 -2.33 -16.70
N ALA A 2 -5.78 -3.50 -16.97
CA ALA A 2 -5.88 -4.58 -16.00
C ALA A 2 -4.52 -4.97 -15.41
N ALA A 3 -3.47 -5.08 -16.25
CA ALA A 3 -2.13 -5.46 -15.79
C ALA A 3 -1.58 -4.51 -14.75
N GLU A 4 -1.80 -3.21 -14.91
CA GLU A 4 -1.32 -2.21 -13.96
C GLU A 4 -2.08 -2.32 -12.63
N PHE A 5 -3.38 -2.57 -12.69
CA PHE A 5 -4.18 -2.74 -11.48
C PHE A 5 -3.80 -4.02 -10.75
N GLU A 6 -3.56 -5.11 -11.47
CA GLU A 6 -3.11 -6.38 -10.89
C GLU A 6 -1.79 -6.21 -10.15
N LYS A 7 -0.84 -5.47 -10.75
CA LYS A 7 0.43 -5.17 -10.10
C LYS A 7 0.23 -4.36 -8.83
N MET A 8 -0.71 -3.40 -8.86
CA MET A 8 -0.97 -2.55 -7.69
C MET A 8 -1.54 -3.37 -6.54
N ILE A 9 -2.52 -4.24 -6.81
CA ILE A 9 -3.07 -5.10 -5.76
C ILE A 9 -1.98 -6.00 -5.20
N SER A 10 -1.14 -6.57 -6.06
CA SER A 10 0.01 -7.38 -5.63
C SER A 10 0.95 -6.58 -4.73
N LEU A 11 1.23 -5.33 -5.11
CA LEU A 11 2.12 -4.47 -4.34
C LEU A 11 1.51 -4.12 -2.98
N LEU A 12 0.22 -3.84 -2.92
CA LEU A 12 -0.46 -3.54 -1.66
C LEU A 12 -0.48 -4.75 -0.73
N LEU A 13 -0.75 -5.95 -1.26
CA LEU A 13 -0.67 -7.18 -0.48
C LEU A 13 0.74 -7.39 0.07
N SER A 14 1.75 -7.16 -0.77
CA SER A 14 3.15 -7.25 -0.37
C SER A 14 3.50 -6.21 0.69
N SER A 15 2.94 -5.00 0.59
CA SER A 15 3.22 -3.92 1.53
C SER A 15 2.74 -4.26 2.95
N GLN A 16 1.67 -5.04 3.06
CA GLN A 16 1.20 -5.50 4.38
C GLN A 16 2.28 -6.35 5.05
N THR A 17 2.79 -7.34 4.33
CA THR A 17 3.85 -8.22 4.85
C THR A 17 5.14 -7.44 5.08
N GLN A 18 5.50 -6.55 4.17
CA GLN A 18 6.72 -5.75 4.30
C GLN A 18 6.66 -4.86 5.55
N ALA A 19 5.53 -4.19 5.77
CA ALA A 19 5.35 -3.37 6.97
C ALA A 19 5.41 -4.22 8.24
N HIS A 20 4.84 -5.41 8.21
CA HIS A 20 4.85 -6.33 9.34
C HIS A 20 6.28 -6.77 9.67
N VAL A 21 7.10 -7.07 8.65
CA VAL A 21 8.50 -7.44 8.85
C VAL A 21 9.28 -6.26 9.45
N TYR A 22 9.13 -5.07 8.90
CA TYR A 22 9.78 -3.88 9.46
C TYR A 22 9.35 -3.66 10.92
N HIS A 23 8.06 -3.84 11.21
CA HIS A 23 7.50 -3.72 12.56
C HIS A 23 8.18 -4.69 13.54
N LEU A 24 8.46 -5.90 13.09
CA LEU A 24 9.09 -6.93 13.93
C LEU A 24 10.59 -6.69 14.14
N GLN A 25 11.26 -6.00 13.22
CA GLN A 25 12.70 -5.83 13.24
C GLN A 25 13.16 -4.49 13.78
N THR A 26 12.32 -3.45 13.76
CA THR A 26 12.72 -2.14 14.29
C THR A 26 12.92 -2.19 15.81
N GLU A 27 13.84 -1.37 16.30
CA GLU A 27 14.06 -1.18 17.73
C GLU A 27 13.40 0.09 18.27
N SER A 28 12.71 0.84 17.39
CA SER A 28 11.97 2.04 17.79
C SER A 28 10.51 1.68 18.07
N TYR A 29 10.05 1.95 19.27
CA TYR A 29 8.65 1.69 19.63
C TYR A 29 7.70 2.52 18.79
N ALA A 30 8.04 3.79 18.54
CA ALA A 30 7.20 4.65 17.71
C ALA A 30 7.05 4.10 16.29
N GLU A 31 8.16 3.66 15.70
CA GLU A 31 8.13 3.06 14.36
C GLU A 31 7.35 1.75 14.35
N HIS A 32 7.56 0.92 15.36
CA HIS A 32 6.85 -0.35 15.56
C HIS A 32 5.33 -0.12 15.53
N LYS A 33 4.84 0.88 16.28
CA LYS A 33 3.42 1.19 16.36
C LYS A 33 2.89 1.80 15.05
N ALA A 34 3.65 2.67 14.40
CA ALA A 34 3.25 3.27 13.14
C ALA A 34 3.09 2.19 12.06
N LEU A 35 4.02 1.26 12.00
CA LEU A 35 3.98 0.15 11.03
C LEU A 35 2.83 -0.80 11.31
N GLN A 36 2.54 -1.08 12.59
CA GLN A 36 1.40 -1.91 12.96
C GLN A 36 0.09 -1.28 12.50
N ASN A 37 -0.06 0.02 12.72
CA ASN A 37 -1.25 0.74 12.28
C ASN A 37 -1.43 0.62 10.77
N TYR A 38 -0.33 0.68 10.01
CA TYR A 38 -0.38 0.53 8.57
C TYR A 38 -0.82 -0.87 8.17
N TYR A 39 -0.12 -1.92 8.65
CA TYR A 39 -0.43 -3.26 8.13
C TYR A 39 -1.80 -3.76 8.58
N GLU A 40 -2.29 -3.31 9.73
CA GLU A 40 -3.64 -3.65 10.16
C GLU A 40 -4.70 -2.93 9.33
N GLY A 41 -4.43 -1.70 8.90
CA GLY A 41 -5.38 -0.91 8.12
C GLY A 41 -5.41 -1.27 6.64
N ILE A 42 -4.27 -1.59 6.05
CA ILE A 42 -4.18 -1.80 4.60
C ILE A 42 -4.91 -3.07 4.14
N ASP A 43 -5.05 -4.07 5.00
CA ASP A 43 -5.65 -5.35 4.63
C ASP A 43 -7.08 -5.18 4.11
N SER A 44 -7.96 -4.61 4.92
CA SER A 44 -9.35 -4.44 4.53
C SER A 44 -9.52 -3.44 3.38
N ILE A 45 -8.67 -2.41 3.33
CA ILE A 45 -8.71 -1.41 2.25
C ILE A 45 -8.35 -2.07 0.91
N THR A 46 -7.28 -2.88 0.90
CA THR A 46 -6.86 -3.61 -0.31
C THR A 46 -7.94 -4.59 -0.75
N ASP A 47 -8.52 -5.31 0.19
CA ASP A 47 -9.58 -6.28 -0.06
C ASP A 47 -10.78 -5.60 -0.74
N GLY A 48 -11.24 -4.50 -0.17
CA GLY A 48 -12.36 -3.74 -0.74
C GLY A 48 -12.07 -3.20 -2.14
N LEU A 49 -10.85 -2.69 -2.35
CA LEU A 49 -10.44 -2.18 -3.65
C LEU A 49 -10.41 -3.30 -4.70
N ALA A 50 -9.82 -4.45 -4.36
CA ALA A 50 -9.75 -5.59 -5.26
C ALA A 50 -11.14 -6.10 -5.62
N GLU A 51 -12.02 -6.22 -4.62
CA GLU A 51 -13.39 -6.70 -4.83
C GLU A 51 -14.18 -5.76 -5.74
N SER A 52 -14.08 -4.45 -5.51
CA SER A 52 -14.77 -3.46 -6.35
C SER A 52 -14.27 -3.51 -7.79
N TYR A 53 -12.97 -3.64 -7.98
CA TYR A 53 -12.41 -3.78 -9.32
C TYR A 53 -12.90 -5.05 -9.99
N GLN A 54 -12.88 -6.17 -9.29
CA GLN A 54 -13.33 -7.45 -9.83
C GLN A 54 -14.81 -7.47 -10.16
N GLY A 55 -15.62 -6.77 -9.38
CA GLY A 55 -17.05 -6.63 -9.66
C GLY A 55 -17.30 -5.90 -10.96
N LYS A 56 -16.44 -4.97 -11.34
CA LYS A 56 -16.57 -4.19 -12.56
C LYS A 56 -15.89 -4.85 -13.76
N PHE A 57 -14.69 -5.40 -13.57
CA PHE A 57 -13.83 -5.83 -14.68
C PHE A 57 -13.54 -7.33 -14.73
N GLY A 58 -13.95 -8.10 -13.72
CA GLY A 58 -13.72 -9.54 -13.66
C GLY A 58 -12.55 -9.89 -12.72
N ILE A 59 -12.42 -11.18 -12.48
CA ILE A 59 -11.44 -11.72 -11.52
C ILE A 59 -10.00 -11.40 -11.95
N ILE A 60 -9.22 -10.89 -11.00
CA ILE A 60 -7.77 -10.70 -11.19
C ILE A 60 -7.13 -12.09 -11.17
N LYS A 61 -6.40 -12.44 -12.23
CA LYS A 61 -5.85 -13.80 -12.39
C LYS A 61 -4.36 -13.87 -12.18
N ASP A 62 -3.62 -12.81 -12.49
CA ASP A 62 -2.16 -12.82 -12.47
C ASP A 62 -1.63 -11.89 -11.39
N TYR A 63 -1.09 -12.45 -10.32
CA TYR A 63 -0.46 -11.69 -9.26
C TYR A 63 1.05 -11.68 -9.41
N THR A 64 1.66 -10.55 -9.10
CA THR A 64 3.12 -10.38 -9.16
C THR A 64 3.74 -10.70 -7.80
N ASN A 65 4.88 -11.36 -7.83
CA ASN A 65 5.63 -11.68 -6.62
C ASN A 65 6.60 -10.54 -6.32
N TYR A 66 6.50 -9.94 -5.14
CA TYR A 66 7.44 -8.91 -4.68
C TYR A 66 8.26 -9.45 -3.53
N SER A 67 9.57 -9.20 -3.57
CA SER A 67 10.50 -9.62 -2.52
C SER A 67 10.27 -8.82 -1.25
N ILE A 68 10.40 -9.49 -0.11
CA ILE A 68 10.34 -8.84 1.20
C ILE A 68 11.75 -8.56 1.65
N ASN A 69 12.01 -7.33 2.08
CA ASN A 69 13.33 -6.87 2.52
C ASN A 69 13.40 -6.83 4.03
N SER A 70 14.59 -7.10 4.58
CA SER A 70 14.85 -6.91 5.99
C SER A 70 14.94 -5.42 6.31
N TYR A 71 14.64 -5.06 7.55
CA TYR A 71 14.73 -3.69 8.04
C TYR A 71 16.18 -3.24 8.05
N LYS A 72 16.45 -2.02 7.61
CA LYS A 72 17.80 -1.42 7.64
C LYS A 72 17.84 -0.16 8.50
N SER A 73 16.89 0.75 8.28
CA SER A 73 16.86 2.02 8.98
C SER A 73 15.51 2.71 8.82
N ASN A 74 15.23 3.67 9.67
CA ASN A 74 14.03 4.51 9.52
C ASN A 74 14.02 5.22 8.17
N ALA A 75 15.16 5.74 7.73
CA ALA A 75 15.27 6.42 6.44
C ALA A 75 14.91 5.49 5.28
N ASP A 76 15.34 4.24 5.34
CA ASP A 76 15.05 3.25 4.32
C ASP A 76 13.56 2.88 4.30
N THR A 77 12.96 2.76 5.47
CA THR A 77 11.52 2.50 5.61
C THR A 77 10.71 3.65 5.02
N ILE A 78 11.08 4.89 5.31
CA ILE A 78 10.45 6.09 4.73
C ILE A 78 10.54 6.05 3.21
N LYS A 79 11.71 5.69 2.68
CA LYS A 79 11.93 5.60 1.24
C LYS A 79 10.98 4.58 0.60
N TYR A 80 10.79 3.44 1.26
CA TYR A 80 9.85 2.41 0.80
C TYR A 80 8.43 2.97 0.67
N PHE A 81 7.94 3.64 1.72
CA PHE A 81 6.58 4.17 1.72
C PHE A 81 6.41 5.34 0.75
N LYS A 82 7.45 6.15 0.52
CA LYS A 82 7.40 7.21 -0.50
C LYS A 82 7.27 6.61 -1.90
N ALA A 83 7.98 5.54 -2.19
CA ALA A 83 7.89 4.86 -3.48
C ALA A 83 6.50 4.23 -3.66
N LEU A 84 5.96 3.62 -2.61
CA LEU A 84 4.62 3.05 -2.62
C LEU A 84 3.57 4.13 -2.90
N HIS A 85 3.68 5.26 -2.22
CA HIS A 85 2.77 6.40 -2.39
C HIS A 85 2.75 6.87 -3.85
N LYS A 86 3.93 7.00 -4.44
CA LYS A 86 4.07 7.43 -5.83
C LYS A 86 3.42 6.45 -6.80
N ASN A 87 3.61 5.15 -6.57
CA ASN A 87 3.00 4.12 -7.40
C ASN A 87 1.47 4.18 -7.33
N VAL A 88 0.92 4.40 -6.14
CA VAL A 88 -0.52 4.50 -5.96
C VAL A 88 -1.08 5.75 -6.65
N GLU A 89 -0.36 6.87 -6.56
CA GLU A 89 -0.75 8.10 -7.26
C GLU A 89 -0.77 7.91 -8.77
N THR A 90 0.20 7.17 -9.31
CA THR A 90 0.25 6.88 -10.74
C THR A 90 -0.95 6.03 -11.16
N LEU A 91 -1.31 5.03 -10.36
CA LEU A 91 -2.46 4.18 -10.67
C LEU A 91 -3.77 4.98 -10.69
N ARG A 92 -3.90 5.97 -9.83
CA ARG A 92 -5.11 6.80 -9.76
C ARG A 92 -5.42 7.47 -11.11
N LYS A 93 -4.40 7.67 -11.92
CA LYS A 93 -4.52 8.31 -13.25
C LYS A 93 -4.78 7.30 -14.37
N ASP A 94 -4.78 6.01 -14.07
CA ASP A 94 -5.09 4.98 -15.06
C ASP A 94 -6.52 5.17 -15.58
N SER A 95 -6.73 4.94 -16.87
CA SER A 95 -8.02 5.23 -17.51
C SER A 95 -9.19 4.46 -16.89
N ASP A 96 -8.96 3.19 -16.53
CA ASP A 96 -10.01 2.38 -15.90
C ASP A 96 -10.41 2.96 -14.55
N VAL A 97 -9.44 3.51 -13.82
CA VAL A 97 -9.68 4.12 -12.51
C VAL A 97 -10.34 5.48 -12.65
N GLU A 98 -9.84 6.32 -13.58
CA GLU A 98 -10.39 7.68 -13.78
C GLU A 98 -11.85 7.67 -14.15
N GLU A 99 -12.31 6.66 -14.87
CA GLU A 99 -13.71 6.55 -15.28
C GLU A 99 -14.62 6.05 -14.17
N ASN A 100 -14.06 5.60 -13.03
CA ASN A 100 -14.82 5.01 -11.93
C ASN A 100 -14.45 5.69 -10.62
N THR A 101 -15.25 6.69 -10.24
CA THR A 101 -14.96 7.51 -9.04
C THR A 101 -14.91 6.72 -7.75
N TYR A 102 -15.66 5.62 -7.65
CA TYR A 102 -15.59 4.79 -6.45
C TYR A 102 -14.24 4.08 -6.34
N LEU A 103 -13.59 3.73 -7.45
CA LEU A 103 -12.22 3.20 -7.42
C LEU A 103 -11.22 4.28 -7.04
N GLN A 104 -11.39 5.50 -7.58
CA GLN A 104 -10.56 6.63 -7.19
C GLN A 104 -10.67 6.93 -5.71
N ASN A 105 -11.89 6.90 -5.16
CA ASN A 105 -12.10 7.16 -3.74
C ASN A 105 -11.42 6.10 -2.86
N GLN A 106 -11.47 4.84 -3.25
CA GLN A 106 -10.80 3.77 -2.52
C GLN A 106 -9.29 3.89 -2.60
N ILE A 107 -8.75 4.29 -3.76
CA ILE A 107 -7.32 4.55 -3.92
C ILE A 107 -6.90 5.74 -3.07
N ASP A 108 -7.74 6.77 -2.95
CA ASP A 108 -7.48 7.89 -2.06
C ASP A 108 -7.38 7.44 -0.61
N THR A 109 -8.20 6.48 -0.19
CA THR A 109 -8.11 5.92 1.17
C THR A 109 -6.78 5.20 1.39
N VAL A 110 -6.28 4.48 0.38
CA VAL A 110 -4.94 3.88 0.44
C VAL A 110 -3.89 4.96 0.64
N ASN A 111 -3.96 6.02 -0.16
CA ASN A 111 -2.99 7.13 -0.09
C ASN A 111 -3.07 7.88 1.24
N GLU A 112 -4.25 8.04 1.80
CA GLU A 112 -4.41 8.66 3.12
C GLU A 112 -3.69 7.84 4.19
N LEU A 113 -3.82 6.52 4.15
CA LEU A 113 -3.15 5.65 5.10
C LEU A 113 -1.63 5.72 4.94
N ILE A 114 -1.14 5.70 3.70
CA ILE A 114 0.30 5.81 3.42
C ILE A 114 0.84 7.16 3.90
N ALA A 115 0.12 8.25 3.61
CA ALA A 115 0.53 9.59 4.03
C ALA A 115 0.59 9.72 5.55
N SER A 116 -0.41 9.18 6.24
CA SER A 116 -0.45 9.16 7.71
C SER A 116 0.73 8.37 8.27
N THR A 117 1.04 7.24 7.65
CA THR A 117 2.19 6.41 8.06
C THR A 117 3.50 7.16 7.85
N LEU A 118 3.66 7.83 6.72
CA LEU A 118 4.84 8.66 6.43
C LEU A 118 5.00 9.78 7.44
N TYR A 119 3.92 10.43 7.84
CA TYR A 119 3.94 11.44 8.88
C TYR A 119 4.53 10.88 10.18
N LYS A 120 4.00 9.74 10.61
CA LYS A 120 4.44 9.12 11.87
C LYS A 120 5.92 8.69 11.80
N LEU A 121 6.33 8.09 10.70
CA LEU A 121 7.71 7.63 10.52
C LEU A 121 8.69 8.79 10.47
N THR A 122 8.28 9.93 9.92
CA THR A 122 9.16 11.08 9.72
C THR A 122 9.28 11.93 11.00
N TYR A 123 8.17 12.17 11.67
CA TYR A 123 8.11 13.17 12.75
C TYR A 123 7.91 12.59 14.14
N LEU A 124 7.37 11.41 14.28
CA LEU A 124 7.05 10.82 15.59
C LEU A 124 7.98 9.66 15.92
N LYS A 125 9.26 9.93 15.85
CA LYS A 125 10.29 8.92 16.11
C LYS A 125 10.44 8.62 17.59
#